data_894dca37357075272580897fa203d0c0
#
_entry.id   894dca37357075272580897fa203d0c0
#
_cell.length_a   1.000
_cell.length_b   1.000
_cell.length_c   1.000
_cell.angle_alpha   90.00
_cell.angle_beta   90.00
_cell.angle_gamma   90.00
#
_symmetry.space_group_name_H-M   'P 1'
#
loop_
_entity.id
_entity.type
_entity.pdbx_description
1 polymer ?
#
loop_
_entity_poly.entity_id
_entity_poly.type
_entity_poly.pdbx_seq_one_letter_code
_entity_poly.pdbx_strand_id
1 'polypeptide(L)'
;MSEFHRLIEQQIPKLRRYARALTRNRDRADDLVQDTLGRALVKEQFWQPGTNIRAWLFTIMHNQNVNNVRRSGEISEIPQGSI
;
A
#
# COMPACT_ATOMS: atom_id res chain seq x y z
N MET A 1 10.01 12.42 17.18
CA MET A 1 9.52 11.42 16.26
C MET A 1 9.84 10.04 16.73
N SER A 2 8.92 9.12 16.52
CA SER A 2 9.15 7.75 16.96
C SER A 2 10.06 7.05 15.97
N GLU A 3 10.65 5.96 16.44
CA GLU A 3 11.48 5.15 15.56
C GLU A 3 10.65 4.57 14.42
N PHE A 4 9.39 4.28 14.69
CA PHE A 4 8.49 3.75 13.68
C PHE A 4 8.39 4.69 12.48
N HIS A 5 8.19 5.99 12.74
CA HIS A 5 8.10 6.97 11.67
C HIS A 5 9.39 7.07 10.88
N ARG A 6 10.52 7.03 11.60
CA ARG A 6 11.81 7.10 10.93
C ARG A 6 12.03 5.90 10.02
N LEU A 7 11.66 4.72 10.51
CA LEU A 7 11.81 3.51 9.71
C LEU A 7 10.94 3.54 8.46
N ILE A 8 9.73 4.06 8.60
CA ILE A 8 8.84 4.20 7.46
C ILE A 8 9.44 5.15 6.43
N GLU A 9 9.95 6.30 6.88
CA GLU A 9 10.55 7.25 5.97
C GLU A 9 11.69 6.65 5.17
N GLN A 10 12.48 5.80 5.80
CA GLN A 10 13.59 5.16 5.12
C GLN A 10 13.13 4.23 4.02
N GLN A 11 11.90 3.74 4.10
CA GLN A 11 11.38 2.81 3.12
C GLN A 11 10.64 3.48 1.97
N ILE A 12 10.37 4.79 2.06
CA ILE A 12 9.57 5.46 1.05
C ILE A 12 10.11 5.30 -0.37
N PRO A 13 11.42 5.48 -0.62
CA PRO A 13 11.91 5.30 -1.99
C PRO A 13 11.64 3.89 -2.53
N LYS A 14 11.77 2.89 -1.69
CA LYS A 14 11.53 1.51 -2.11
C LYS A 14 10.04 1.27 -2.33
N LEU A 15 9.21 1.88 -1.50
CA LEU A 15 7.76 1.76 -1.67
C LEU A 15 7.33 2.39 -2.99
N ARG A 16 7.91 3.53 -3.34
CA ARG A 16 7.57 4.18 -4.60
C ARG A 16 7.95 3.31 -5.78
N ARG A 17 9.12 2.70 -5.71
CA ARG A 17 9.57 1.83 -6.80
C ARG A 17 8.65 0.62 -6.93
N TYR A 18 8.29 0.03 -5.81
CA TYR A 18 7.42 -1.13 -5.80
C TYR A 18 6.02 -0.76 -6.32
N ALA A 19 5.52 0.39 -5.90
CA ALA A 19 4.22 0.85 -6.34
C ALA A 19 4.17 1.06 -7.85
N ARG A 20 5.25 1.60 -8.42
CA ARG A 20 5.31 1.78 -9.86
C ARG A 20 5.31 0.45 -10.60
N ALA A 21 6.01 -0.53 -10.03
CA ALA A 21 6.03 -1.86 -10.63
C ALA A 21 4.65 -2.50 -10.58
N LEU A 22 3.91 -2.27 -9.50
CA LEU A 22 2.59 -2.85 -9.36
C LEU A 22 1.55 -2.19 -10.23
N THR A 23 1.58 -0.87 -10.31
CA THR A 23 0.52 -0.13 -10.99
C THR A 23 0.86 0.24 -12.42
N ARG A 24 2.14 0.36 -12.72
CA ARG A 24 2.61 0.79 -14.04
C ARG A 24 2.02 2.14 -14.44
N ASN A 25 1.68 2.94 -13.46
CA ASN A 25 1.08 4.24 -13.68
C ASN A 25 1.58 5.16 -12.57
N ARG A 26 2.15 6.29 -12.96
CA ARG A 26 2.80 7.17 -12.00
C ARG A 26 1.82 7.72 -10.97
N ASP A 27 0.67 8.17 -11.44
CA ASP A 27 -0.32 8.76 -10.55
C ASP A 27 -0.89 7.72 -9.61
N ARG A 28 -1.17 6.54 -10.12
CA ARG A 28 -1.67 5.46 -9.28
C ARG A 28 -0.62 5.00 -8.29
N ALA A 29 0.64 5.01 -8.71
CA ALA A 29 1.72 4.62 -7.81
C ALA A 29 1.80 5.59 -6.64
N ASP A 30 1.71 6.89 -6.92
CA ASP A 30 1.75 7.89 -5.86
C ASP A 30 0.58 7.72 -4.91
N ASP A 31 -0.61 7.49 -5.45
CA ASP A 31 -1.79 7.28 -4.62
C ASP A 31 -1.62 6.02 -3.76
N LEU A 32 -1.06 4.98 -4.35
CA LEU A 32 -0.86 3.72 -3.61
C LEU A 32 0.13 3.91 -2.47
N VAL A 33 1.20 4.67 -2.69
CA VAL A 33 2.14 4.95 -1.62
C VAL A 33 1.47 5.73 -0.51
N GLN A 34 0.70 6.76 -0.87
CA GLN A 34 -0.02 7.56 0.12
C GLN A 34 -0.97 6.70 0.93
N ASP A 35 -1.75 5.87 0.26
CA ASP A 35 -2.69 4.98 0.96
C ASP A 35 -1.96 4.02 1.88
N THR A 36 -0.84 3.48 1.41
CA THR A 36 -0.06 2.55 2.21
C THR A 36 0.47 3.22 3.47
N LEU A 37 1.02 4.42 3.33
CA LEU A 37 1.56 5.14 4.47
C LEU A 37 0.47 5.49 5.47
N GLY A 38 -0.69 5.92 4.96
CA GLY A 38 -1.81 6.23 5.84
C GLY A 38 -2.26 5.02 6.65
N ARG A 39 -2.37 3.87 5.99
CA ARG A 39 -2.78 2.66 6.68
C ARG A 39 -1.71 2.19 7.66
N ALA A 40 -0.44 2.35 7.30
CA ALA A 40 0.64 1.97 8.20
C ALA A 40 0.58 2.79 9.48
N LEU A 41 0.33 4.08 9.36
CA LEU A 41 0.26 4.94 10.53
C LEU A 41 -0.90 4.56 11.44
N VAL A 42 -2.05 4.23 10.85
CA VAL A 42 -3.20 3.79 11.62
C VAL A 42 -2.91 2.47 12.33
N LYS A 43 -2.12 1.61 11.70
CA LYS A 43 -1.83 0.29 12.23
C LYS A 43 -0.52 0.23 12.99
N GLU A 44 0.02 1.36 13.38
CA GLU A 44 1.30 1.41 14.07
C GLU A 44 1.33 0.48 15.28
N GLN A 45 0.25 0.43 16.02
CA GLN A 45 0.19 -0.37 17.24
C GLN A 45 0.31 -1.87 16.96
N PHE A 46 0.05 -2.28 15.74
CA PHE A 46 0.14 -3.70 15.38
C PHE A 46 1.51 -4.09 14.88
N TRP A 47 2.39 -3.12 14.64
CA TRP A 47 3.73 -3.43 14.20
C TRP A 47 4.59 -3.75 15.41
N GLN A 48 5.34 -4.84 15.32
CA GLN A 48 6.21 -5.26 16.41
C GLN A 48 7.64 -4.82 16.15
N PRO A 49 8.23 -4.04 17.07
CA PRO A 49 9.62 -3.63 16.91
C PRO A 49 10.53 -4.84 16.76
N GLY A 50 11.53 -4.69 15.91
CA GLY A 50 12.46 -5.79 15.64
C GLY A 50 12.07 -6.65 14.48
N THR A 51 10.85 -6.50 13.96
CA THR A 51 10.46 -7.24 12.76
C THR A 51 10.79 -6.42 11.53
N ASN A 52 10.70 -7.06 10.36
CA ASN A 52 11.05 -6.42 9.11
C ASN A 52 9.95 -5.46 8.66
N ILE A 53 10.19 -4.17 8.88
CA ILE A 53 9.19 -3.17 8.56
C ILE A 53 8.94 -3.07 7.05
N ARG A 54 9.95 -3.33 6.23
CA ARG A 54 9.76 -3.27 4.80
C ARG A 54 8.77 -4.34 4.34
N ALA A 55 8.92 -5.55 4.84
CA ALA A 55 8.00 -6.64 4.50
C ALA A 55 6.58 -6.30 4.95
N TRP A 56 6.46 -5.72 6.13
CA TRP A 56 5.17 -5.32 6.68
C TRP A 56 4.50 -4.27 5.79
N LEU A 57 5.28 -3.26 5.39
CA LEU A 57 4.77 -2.20 4.53
C LEU A 57 4.40 -2.72 3.15
N PHE A 58 5.23 -3.62 2.61
CA PHE A 58 4.94 -4.20 1.30
C PHE A 58 3.67 -5.03 1.34
N THR A 59 3.42 -5.73 2.44
CA THR A 59 2.18 -6.48 2.60
C THR A 59 0.97 -5.54 2.59
N ILE A 60 1.07 -4.43 3.32
CA ILE A 60 0.00 -3.45 3.34
C ILE A 60 -0.23 -2.90 1.94
N MET A 61 0.85 -2.56 1.25
CA MET A 61 0.76 -2.01 -0.10
C MET A 61 0.14 -3.01 -1.06
N HIS A 62 0.57 -4.26 -0.99
CA HIS A 62 0.03 -5.28 -1.86
C HIS A 62 -1.47 -5.45 -1.65
N ASN A 63 -1.89 -5.52 -0.40
CA ASN A 63 -3.30 -5.66 -0.07
C ASN A 63 -4.10 -4.45 -0.55
N GLN A 64 -3.54 -3.25 -0.39
CA GLN A 64 -4.21 -2.04 -0.84
C GLN A 64 -4.33 -2.03 -2.36
N ASN A 65 -3.29 -2.48 -3.05
CA ASN A 65 -3.34 -2.53 -4.51
C ASN A 65 -4.39 -3.52 -5.00
N VAL A 66 -4.46 -4.68 -4.34
CA VAL A 66 -5.48 -5.67 -4.68
C VAL A 66 -6.87 -5.10 -4.50
N ASN A 67 -7.09 -4.39 -3.40
CA ASN A 67 -8.38 -3.76 -3.15
C ASN A 67 -8.72 -2.73 -4.22
N ASN A 68 -7.73 -1.92 -4.60
CA ASN A 68 -7.96 -0.89 -5.62
C ASN A 68 -8.29 -1.52 -6.97
N VAL A 69 -7.56 -2.56 -7.34
CA VAL A 69 -7.81 -3.25 -8.60
C VAL A 69 -9.17 -3.93 -8.57
N ARG A 70 -9.49 -4.57 -7.45
CA ARG A 70 -10.77 -5.26 -7.32
C ARG A 70 -11.92 -4.28 -7.44
N ARG A 71 -11.77 -3.10 -6.81
CA ARG A 71 -12.83 -2.10 -6.87
C ARG A 71 -13.04 -1.61 -8.29
N SER A 72 -11.94 -1.36 -9.01
CA SER A 72 -12.04 -0.97 -10.42
C SER A 72 -12.67 -2.09 -11.24
N GLY A 73 -12.25 -3.32 -10.97
CA GLY A 73 -12.81 -4.46 -11.68
C GLY A 73 -14.28 -4.65 -11.40
N GLU A 74 -14.67 -4.43 -10.14
CA GLU A 74 -16.09 -4.54 -9.79
C GLU A 74 -16.92 -3.53 -10.53
N ILE A 75 -16.39 -2.31 -10.66
CA ILE A 75 -17.11 -1.29 -11.36
C ILE A 75 -17.34 -1.68 -12.82
N SER A 76 -16.31 -2.22 -13.46
CA SER A 76 -16.44 -2.62 -14.84
C SER A 76 -17.19 -3.94 -14.99
N GLU A 77 -17.21 -4.75 -13.95
CA GLU A 77 -17.85 -6.06 -14.03
C GLU A 77 -19.24 -6.11 -13.45
N ILE A 78 -19.66 -5.04 -12.83
CA ILE A 78 -20.99 -5.01 -12.24
C ILE A 78 -22.05 -5.49 -13.22
N PRO A 79 -22.04 -5.09 -14.47
CA PRO A 79 -23.06 -5.55 -15.40
C PRO A 79 -23.14 -7.05 -15.48
N GLN A 80 -22.01 -7.70 -15.46
CA GLN A 80 -22.03 -9.15 -15.52
C GLN A 80 -22.20 -9.75 -14.15
N GLY A 81 -21.62 -9.12 -13.14
CA GLY A 81 -21.75 -9.64 -11.81
C GLY A 81 -23.14 -9.54 -11.27
N SER A 82 -23.92 -8.66 -11.78
CA SER A 82 -25.28 -8.46 -11.32
C SER A 82 -26.24 -9.55 -11.80
N ILE A 83 -25.77 -10.41 -12.60
CA ILE A 83 -26.62 -11.45 -13.14
C ILE A 83 -26.94 -12.56 -12.15
#